data_54972db2dadac94a7da773c5fce4b089
#
_entry.id   54972db2dadac94a7da773c5fce4b089
#
_cell.length_a   1.000
_cell.length_b   1.000
_cell.length_c   1.000
_cell.angle_alpha   90.00
_cell.angle_beta   90.00
_cell.angle_gamma   90.00
#
_symmetry.space_group_name_H-M   'P 1'
#
loop_
_entity.id
_entity.type
_entity.pdbx_description
1 polymer ?
#
loop_
_entity_poly.entity_id
_entity_poly.type
_entity_poly.pdbx_seq_one_letter_code
_entity_poly.pdbx_strand_id
1 'polypeptide(L)'
;MLLLCGATGELGGRVARRLASESVPLRLLLRSRAGEPLAHELGAEVARGDFCEPACLAAAVRGADGVVTTVTAMARALAGERLDLRAVDGHGTLALIDAAERADVRRFVFVSFAGLSDEAARSFPLAATKRAVERRLAASPMRSVIVRPDALQELWLSPITQFDWQRGRVIVFGRGDAHARYVATDDVAEALARLALAADPPALVEFGGPERPTRNQAVTMFERATGRRFRMRHVPRAALRAGMRVLRRPRPEIASVMGLSLFADLTDAEWTDAPLHALGIEPRSVSTYAEQLTRGAWEP
;
A
#
# COMPACT_ATOMS: atom_id res chain seq x y z
N MET A 1 -18.71 9.29 -11.47
CA MET A 1 -18.34 9.40 -10.03
C MET A 1 -17.46 8.22 -9.63
N LEU A 2 -16.40 8.44 -8.85
CA LEU A 2 -15.56 7.38 -8.32
C LEU A 2 -15.83 7.15 -6.82
N LEU A 3 -15.94 5.89 -6.41
CA LEU A 3 -15.93 5.50 -5.01
C LEU A 3 -14.47 5.23 -4.58
N LEU A 4 -14.00 5.93 -3.55
CA LEU A 4 -12.71 5.67 -2.92
C LEU A 4 -12.91 5.04 -1.54
N CYS A 5 -12.35 3.85 -1.37
CA CYS A 5 -12.27 3.16 -0.08
C CYS A 5 -10.84 3.29 0.48
N GLY A 6 -10.73 3.72 1.75
CA GLY A 6 -9.46 3.91 2.43
C GLY A 6 -8.92 5.34 2.44
N ALA A 7 -9.75 6.34 2.13
CA ALA A 7 -9.36 7.77 2.06
C ALA A 7 -8.75 8.32 3.36
N THR A 8 -9.04 7.74 4.52
CA THR A 8 -8.45 8.16 5.81
C THR A 8 -7.04 7.63 6.06
N GLY A 9 -6.54 6.73 5.20
CA GLY A 9 -5.15 6.27 5.22
C GLY A 9 -4.24 7.23 4.46
N GLU A 10 -2.93 7.14 4.70
CA GLU A 10 -1.93 8.03 4.09
C GLU A 10 -2.00 7.99 2.55
N LEU A 11 -1.92 6.81 1.94
CA LEU A 11 -2.04 6.66 0.49
C LEU A 11 -3.41 7.09 -0.02
N GLY A 12 -4.49 6.64 0.65
CA GLY A 12 -5.86 6.95 0.21
C GLY A 12 -6.20 8.44 0.27
N GLY A 13 -5.71 9.16 1.29
CA GLY A 13 -5.90 10.61 1.39
C GLY A 13 -5.19 11.37 0.27
N ARG A 14 -3.99 10.95 -0.12
CA ARG A 14 -3.27 11.50 -1.28
C ARG A 14 -4.00 11.21 -2.60
N VAL A 15 -4.50 9.99 -2.78
CA VAL A 15 -5.33 9.62 -3.95
C VAL A 15 -6.59 10.48 -4.01
N ALA A 16 -7.27 10.68 -2.87
CA ALA A 16 -8.48 11.53 -2.81
C ALA A 16 -8.19 12.95 -3.29
N ARG A 17 -7.11 13.58 -2.81
CA ARG A 17 -6.72 14.93 -3.22
C ARG A 17 -6.34 15.01 -4.70
N ARG A 18 -5.62 14.00 -5.23
CA ARG A 18 -5.28 13.94 -6.67
C ARG A 18 -6.53 13.83 -7.53
N LEU A 19 -7.45 12.94 -7.21
CA LEU A 19 -8.69 12.80 -7.97
C LEU A 19 -9.57 14.07 -7.88
N ALA A 20 -9.62 14.73 -6.74
CA ALA A 20 -10.35 15.97 -6.57
C ALA A 20 -9.73 17.12 -7.39
N SER A 21 -8.39 17.20 -7.49
CA SER A 21 -7.72 18.22 -8.32
C SER A 21 -8.00 18.05 -9.82
N GLU A 22 -8.35 16.84 -10.25
CA GLU A 22 -8.83 16.54 -11.61
C GLU A 22 -10.35 16.78 -11.79
N SER A 23 -10.99 17.42 -10.80
CA SER A 23 -12.43 17.71 -10.79
C SER A 23 -13.33 16.47 -10.95
N VAL A 24 -12.85 15.32 -10.48
CA VAL A 24 -13.59 14.06 -10.53
C VAL A 24 -14.61 14.02 -9.38
N PRO A 25 -15.91 13.79 -9.65
CA PRO A 25 -16.88 13.57 -8.58
C PRO A 25 -16.50 12.36 -7.74
N LEU A 26 -16.28 12.57 -6.45
CA LEU A 26 -15.83 11.55 -5.51
C LEU A 26 -16.91 11.20 -4.49
N ARG A 27 -16.94 9.93 -4.12
CA ARG A 27 -17.59 9.43 -2.91
C ARG A 27 -16.54 8.71 -2.05
N LEU A 28 -16.46 9.05 -0.77
CA LEU A 28 -15.56 8.43 0.18
C LEU A 28 -16.30 7.46 1.08
N LEU A 29 -15.88 6.19 1.14
CA LEU A 29 -16.37 5.26 2.15
C LEU A 29 -15.66 5.54 3.47
N LEU A 30 -16.41 6.01 4.47
CA LEU A 30 -15.93 6.42 5.77
C LEU A 30 -16.56 5.58 6.89
N ARG A 31 -15.72 4.92 7.71
CA ARG A 31 -16.18 4.15 8.88
C ARG A 31 -16.58 5.05 10.05
N SER A 32 -15.92 6.18 10.21
CA SER A 32 -16.11 7.11 11.32
C SER A 32 -16.15 8.56 10.85
N ARG A 33 -16.56 9.47 11.74
CA ARG A 33 -16.57 10.91 11.46
C ARG A 33 -15.19 11.53 11.25
N ALA A 34 -14.12 10.85 11.67
CA ALA A 34 -12.75 11.36 11.52
C ALA A 34 -12.34 11.68 10.07
N GLY A 35 -13.00 11.07 9.09
CA GLY A 35 -12.77 11.36 7.66
C GLY A 35 -13.64 12.49 7.08
N GLU A 36 -14.62 13.02 7.82
CA GLU A 36 -15.52 14.06 7.32
C GLU A 36 -14.80 15.39 6.95
N PRO A 37 -13.78 15.84 7.71
CA PRO A 37 -13.03 17.02 7.32
C PRO A 37 -12.41 16.88 5.93
N LEU A 38 -11.83 15.73 5.60
CA LEU A 38 -11.29 15.47 4.27
C LEU A 38 -12.39 15.46 3.20
N ALA A 39 -13.53 14.82 3.47
CA ALA A 39 -14.64 14.82 2.52
C ALA A 39 -15.16 16.23 2.24
N HIS A 40 -15.28 17.07 3.28
CA HIS A 40 -15.67 18.47 3.16
C HIS A 40 -14.63 19.29 2.39
N GLU A 41 -13.33 19.14 2.71
CA GLU A 41 -12.21 19.78 2.00
C GLU A 41 -12.30 19.53 0.49
N LEU A 42 -12.63 18.30 0.10
CA LEU A 42 -12.63 17.85 -1.29
C LEU A 42 -14.00 17.99 -2.00
N GLY A 43 -15.04 18.45 -1.32
CA GLY A 43 -16.40 18.46 -1.87
C GLY A 43 -16.93 17.06 -2.22
N ALA A 44 -16.44 16.02 -1.52
CA ALA A 44 -16.78 14.63 -1.81
C ALA A 44 -18.04 14.18 -1.08
N GLU A 45 -18.84 13.32 -1.73
CA GLU A 45 -19.92 12.62 -1.06
C GLU A 45 -19.41 11.66 0.00
N VAL A 46 -20.15 11.50 1.09
CA VAL A 46 -19.83 10.53 2.15
C VAL A 46 -20.78 9.33 2.07
N ALA A 47 -20.22 8.16 1.83
CA ALA A 47 -20.87 6.89 2.12
C ALA A 47 -20.41 6.42 3.52
N ARG A 48 -21.35 6.23 4.44
CA ARG A 48 -21.05 5.80 5.81
C ARG A 48 -21.19 4.29 5.93
N GLY A 49 -20.16 3.63 6.45
CA GLY A 49 -20.22 2.19 6.70
C GLY A 49 -18.88 1.55 7.01
N ASP A 50 -18.93 0.35 7.54
CA ASP A 50 -17.74 -0.48 7.75
C ASP A 50 -17.41 -1.25 6.46
N PHE A 51 -16.14 -1.32 6.14
CA PHE A 51 -15.64 -2.07 4.98
C PHE A 51 -15.91 -3.58 5.06
N CYS A 52 -16.11 -4.09 6.26
CA CYS A 52 -16.44 -5.50 6.50
C CYS A 52 -17.96 -5.78 6.46
N GLU A 53 -18.81 -4.77 6.23
CA GLU A 53 -20.27 -4.93 6.18
C GLU A 53 -20.77 -4.90 4.73
N PRO A 54 -21.19 -6.05 4.13
CA PRO A 54 -21.58 -6.11 2.72
C PRO A 54 -22.74 -5.16 2.34
N ALA A 55 -23.70 -4.92 3.25
CA ALA A 55 -24.80 -4.01 3.02
C ALA A 55 -24.35 -2.54 2.83
N CYS A 56 -23.34 -2.12 3.62
CA CYS A 56 -22.73 -0.80 3.50
C CYS A 56 -21.99 -0.65 2.17
N LEU A 57 -21.26 -1.70 1.74
CA LEU A 57 -20.56 -1.72 0.46
C LEU A 57 -21.53 -1.61 -0.71
N ALA A 58 -22.62 -2.38 -0.68
CA ALA A 58 -23.66 -2.32 -1.72
C ALA A 58 -24.32 -0.93 -1.81
N ALA A 59 -24.48 -0.23 -0.68
CA ALA A 59 -24.97 1.14 -0.69
C ALA A 59 -23.94 2.14 -1.25
N ALA A 60 -22.65 1.95 -0.88
CA ALA A 60 -21.57 2.84 -1.28
C ALA A 60 -21.28 2.82 -2.79
N VAL A 61 -21.39 1.66 -3.44
CA VAL A 61 -21.10 1.51 -4.88
C VAL A 61 -22.22 2.00 -5.80
N ARG A 62 -23.44 2.24 -5.30
CA ARG A 62 -24.57 2.65 -6.15
C ARG A 62 -24.27 3.93 -6.91
N GLY A 63 -24.40 3.88 -8.24
CA GLY A 63 -24.15 5.00 -9.14
C GLY A 63 -22.69 5.40 -9.28
N ALA A 64 -21.74 4.59 -8.78
CA ALA A 64 -20.33 4.78 -9.04
C ALA A 64 -19.95 4.18 -10.42
N ASP A 65 -19.18 4.91 -11.20
CA ASP A 65 -18.59 4.44 -12.47
C ASP A 65 -17.34 3.60 -12.25
N GLY A 66 -16.62 3.85 -11.17
CA GLY A 66 -15.40 3.15 -10.80
C GLY A 66 -15.17 3.12 -9.31
N VAL A 67 -14.37 2.15 -8.89
CA VAL A 67 -13.94 1.95 -7.50
C VAL A 67 -12.42 2.00 -7.43
N VAL A 68 -11.88 2.75 -6.47
CA VAL A 68 -10.47 2.70 -6.10
C VAL A 68 -10.40 2.26 -4.65
N THR A 69 -9.62 1.21 -4.35
CA THR A 69 -9.43 0.75 -2.98
C THR A 69 -7.96 0.70 -2.59
N THR A 70 -7.64 1.44 -1.53
CA THR A 70 -6.34 1.44 -0.86
C THR A 70 -6.44 0.80 0.53
N VAL A 71 -7.58 0.18 0.84
CA VAL A 71 -7.84 -0.41 2.16
C VAL A 71 -6.88 -1.55 2.43
N THR A 72 -6.24 -1.47 3.58
CA THR A 72 -5.47 -2.56 4.18
C THR A 72 -5.48 -2.42 5.70
N ALA A 73 -5.55 -3.54 6.39
CA ALA A 73 -5.36 -3.58 7.84
C ALA A 73 -3.87 -3.53 8.24
N MET A 74 -2.94 -3.65 7.28
CA MET A 74 -1.51 -3.78 7.55
C MET A 74 -0.92 -2.58 8.30
N ALA A 75 -1.25 -1.35 7.91
CA ALA A 75 -0.71 -0.15 8.56
C ALA A 75 -1.08 -0.10 10.06
N ARG A 76 -2.33 -0.45 10.39
CA ARG A 76 -2.82 -0.51 11.76
C ARG A 76 -2.23 -1.69 12.53
N ALA A 77 -2.03 -2.83 11.85
CA ALA A 77 -1.35 -3.99 12.43
C ALA A 77 0.11 -3.68 12.79
N LEU A 78 0.81 -2.91 11.94
CA LEU A 78 2.16 -2.40 12.22
C LEU A 78 2.18 -1.43 13.41
N ALA A 79 1.10 -0.66 13.61
CA ALA A 79 0.90 0.18 14.80
C ALA A 79 0.51 -0.61 16.06
N GLY A 80 0.42 -1.95 16.00
CA GLY A 80 0.16 -2.82 17.15
C GLY A 80 -1.32 -3.14 17.40
N GLU A 81 -2.23 -2.72 16.52
CA GLU A 81 -3.65 -3.04 16.67
C GLU A 81 -3.92 -4.52 16.32
N ARG A 82 -4.86 -5.13 17.04
CA ARG A 82 -5.37 -6.46 16.71
C ARG A 82 -6.45 -6.32 15.64
N LEU A 83 -6.17 -6.79 14.45
CA LEU A 83 -7.08 -6.72 13.31
C LEU A 83 -7.15 -8.06 12.59
N ASP A 84 -8.33 -8.39 12.10
CA ASP A 84 -8.49 -9.52 11.20
C ASP A 84 -8.16 -9.09 9.76
N LEU A 85 -6.91 -9.33 9.36
CA LEU A 85 -6.45 -9.09 7.98
C LEU A 85 -7.28 -9.83 6.93
N ARG A 86 -7.80 -11.03 7.29
CA ARG A 86 -8.65 -11.80 6.36
C ARG A 86 -10.02 -11.15 6.22
N ALA A 87 -10.56 -10.62 7.30
CA ALA A 87 -11.83 -9.90 7.24
C ALA A 87 -11.70 -8.63 6.39
N VAL A 88 -10.69 -7.79 6.65
CA VAL A 88 -10.51 -6.51 5.95
C VAL A 88 -9.95 -6.71 4.54
N ASP A 89 -8.71 -7.20 4.43
CA ASP A 89 -8.01 -7.31 3.13
C ASP A 89 -8.59 -8.40 2.23
N GLY A 90 -9.22 -9.43 2.82
CA GLY A 90 -9.85 -10.54 2.10
C GLY A 90 -11.35 -10.36 1.89
N HIS A 91 -12.15 -10.75 2.89
CA HIS A 91 -13.61 -10.82 2.75
C HIS A 91 -14.23 -9.47 2.41
N GLY A 92 -13.79 -8.38 3.03
CA GLY A 92 -14.27 -7.03 2.73
C GLY A 92 -13.97 -6.62 1.29
N THR A 93 -12.75 -6.88 0.80
CA THR A 93 -12.39 -6.56 -0.59
C THR A 93 -13.15 -7.43 -1.58
N LEU A 94 -13.32 -8.73 -1.32
CA LEU A 94 -14.12 -9.62 -2.16
C LEU A 94 -15.58 -9.19 -2.20
N ALA A 95 -16.16 -8.84 -1.05
CA ALA A 95 -17.53 -8.31 -0.96
C ALA A 95 -17.71 -6.99 -1.71
N LEU A 96 -16.68 -6.11 -1.69
CA LEU A 96 -16.68 -4.88 -2.48
C LEU A 96 -16.66 -5.17 -3.99
N ILE A 97 -15.87 -6.14 -4.45
CA ILE A 97 -15.84 -6.58 -5.86
C ILE A 97 -17.24 -7.08 -6.26
N ASP A 98 -17.84 -7.96 -5.46
CA ASP A 98 -19.17 -8.52 -5.73
C ASP A 98 -20.26 -7.42 -5.73
N ALA A 99 -20.15 -6.43 -4.84
CA ALA A 99 -21.06 -5.30 -4.81
C ALA A 99 -20.89 -4.39 -6.04
N ALA A 100 -19.64 -4.15 -6.46
CA ALA A 100 -19.33 -3.34 -7.63
C ALA A 100 -19.84 -3.99 -8.93
N GLU A 101 -19.68 -5.30 -9.08
CA GLU A 101 -20.24 -6.04 -10.24
C GLU A 101 -21.77 -5.95 -10.31
N ARG A 102 -22.45 -6.15 -9.16
CA ARG A 102 -23.94 -6.04 -9.12
C ARG A 102 -24.45 -4.62 -9.37
N ALA A 103 -23.61 -3.61 -9.21
CA ALA A 103 -23.94 -2.20 -9.47
C ALA A 103 -23.45 -1.72 -10.85
N ASP A 104 -23.02 -2.64 -11.72
CA ASP A 104 -22.51 -2.35 -13.08
C ASP A 104 -21.35 -1.34 -13.09
N VAL A 105 -20.49 -1.38 -12.05
CA VAL A 105 -19.28 -0.58 -11.99
C VAL A 105 -18.36 -1.00 -13.14
N ARG A 106 -17.88 -0.04 -13.91
CA ARG A 106 -17.06 -0.30 -15.11
C ARG A 106 -15.60 -0.56 -14.82
N ARG A 107 -15.07 0.02 -13.73
CA ARG A 107 -13.63 -0.02 -13.40
C ARG A 107 -13.39 -0.30 -11.94
N PHE A 108 -12.39 -1.14 -11.67
CA PHE A 108 -11.94 -1.42 -10.31
C PHE A 108 -10.42 -1.33 -10.21
N VAL A 109 -9.91 -0.38 -9.41
CA VAL A 109 -8.47 -0.20 -9.16
C VAL A 109 -8.13 -0.73 -7.77
N PHE A 110 -7.20 -1.67 -7.72
CA PHE A 110 -6.80 -2.38 -6.51
C PHE A 110 -5.31 -2.27 -6.25
N VAL A 111 -4.94 -1.93 -5.02
CA VAL A 111 -3.54 -1.86 -4.58
C VAL A 111 -3.10 -3.19 -3.98
N SER A 112 -2.14 -3.82 -4.63
CA SER A 112 -1.44 -5.03 -4.19
C SER A 112 -0.01 -4.67 -3.72
N PHE A 113 0.98 -5.52 -3.99
CA PHE A 113 2.40 -5.23 -3.78
C PHE A 113 3.26 -5.96 -4.82
N ALA A 114 4.43 -5.39 -5.12
CA ALA A 114 5.35 -5.91 -6.12
C ALA A 114 5.96 -7.27 -5.72
N GLY A 115 6.24 -8.11 -6.72
CA GLY A 115 6.78 -9.46 -6.53
C GLY A 115 5.76 -10.50 -6.04
N LEU A 116 4.47 -10.15 -5.95
CA LEU A 116 3.46 -11.10 -5.51
C LEU A 116 3.27 -12.22 -6.52
N SER A 117 3.60 -13.43 -6.11
CA SER A 117 3.49 -14.67 -6.89
C SER A 117 2.66 -15.72 -6.15
N ASP A 118 2.36 -16.84 -6.81
CA ASP A 118 1.69 -17.98 -6.17
C ASP A 118 2.57 -18.64 -5.11
N GLU A 119 3.88 -18.53 -5.22
CA GLU A 119 4.82 -18.99 -4.20
C GLU A 119 4.77 -18.05 -2.97
N ALA A 120 4.84 -16.74 -3.17
CA ALA A 120 4.69 -15.75 -2.10
C ALA A 120 3.35 -15.92 -1.37
N ALA A 121 2.26 -16.21 -2.10
CA ALA A 121 0.94 -16.44 -1.53
C ALA A 121 0.88 -17.66 -0.58
N ARG A 122 1.74 -18.65 -0.76
CA ARG A 122 1.86 -19.79 0.18
C ARG A 122 2.65 -19.46 1.44
N SER A 123 3.43 -18.37 1.42
CA SER A 123 4.41 -18.07 2.46
C SER A 123 3.81 -17.37 3.67
N PHE A 124 2.87 -16.43 3.50
CA PHE A 124 2.28 -15.69 4.61
C PHE A 124 0.84 -15.21 4.32
N PRO A 125 0.02 -14.95 5.37
CA PRO A 125 -1.42 -14.73 5.22
C PRO A 125 -1.79 -13.55 4.32
N LEU A 126 -1.11 -12.41 4.43
CA LEU A 126 -1.41 -11.23 3.60
C LEU A 126 -1.20 -11.51 2.11
N ALA A 127 -0.09 -12.18 1.74
CA ALA A 127 0.17 -12.53 0.35
C ALA A 127 -0.92 -13.47 -0.21
N ALA A 128 -1.34 -14.47 0.58
CA ALA A 128 -2.44 -15.34 0.20
C ALA A 128 -3.73 -14.56 -0.07
N THR A 129 -4.04 -13.61 0.80
CA THR A 129 -5.23 -12.76 0.70
C THR A 129 -5.18 -11.86 -0.53
N LYS A 130 -4.08 -11.10 -0.71
CA LYS A 130 -3.92 -10.21 -1.88
C LYS A 130 -3.97 -11.00 -3.20
N ARG A 131 -3.34 -12.18 -3.25
CA ARG A 131 -3.35 -13.02 -4.46
C ARG A 131 -4.74 -13.58 -4.77
N ALA A 132 -5.54 -13.91 -3.76
CA ALA A 132 -6.92 -14.33 -3.95
C ALA A 132 -7.78 -13.20 -4.55
N VAL A 133 -7.61 -11.97 -4.06
CA VAL A 133 -8.28 -10.78 -4.62
C VAL A 133 -7.86 -10.52 -6.06
N GLU A 134 -6.55 -10.58 -6.38
CA GLU A 134 -6.07 -10.43 -7.75
C GLU A 134 -6.69 -11.45 -8.72
N ARG A 135 -6.77 -12.72 -8.30
CA ARG A 135 -7.40 -13.77 -9.10
C ARG A 135 -8.90 -13.51 -9.30
N ARG A 136 -9.60 -13.02 -8.26
CA ARG A 136 -11.02 -12.68 -8.35
C ARG A 136 -11.25 -11.51 -9.30
N LEU A 137 -10.38 -10.49 -9.27
CA LEU A 137 -10.44 -9.36 -10.19
C LEU A 137 -10.11 -9.77 -11.64
N ALA A 138 -9.15 -10.66 -11.86
CA ALA A 138 -8.84 -11.17 -13.19
C ALA A 138 -9.99 -11.95 -13.83
N ALA A 139 -10.89 -12.52 -13.01
CA ALA A 139 -12.11 -13.21 -13.47
C ALA A 139 -13.35 -12.29 -13.51
N SER A 140 -13.21 -11.01 -13.17
CA SER A 140 -14.31 -10.04 -13.15
C SER A 140 -14.62 -9.50 -14.54
N PRO A 141 -15.89 -9.22 -14.86
CA PRO A 141 -16.26 -8.53 -16.10
C PRO A 141 -15.87 -7.04 -16.09
N MET A 142 -15.57 -6.47 -14.91
CA MET A 142 -15.11 -5.09 -14.79
C MET A 142 -13.71 -4.92 -15.40
N ARG A 143 -13.40 -3.74 -15.90
CA ARG A 143 -12.02 -3.37 -16.24
C ARG A 143 -11.20 -3.22 -14.95
N SER A 144 -10.55 -4.29 -14.55
CA SER A 144 -9.74 -4.36 -13.34
C SER A 144 -8.33 -3.86 -13.59
N VAL A 145 -7.81 -3.03 -12.69
CA VAL A 145 -6.43 -2.52 -12.69
C VAL A 145 -5.77 -2.92 -11.38
N ILE A 146 -4.85 -3.85 -11.44
CA ILE A 146 -4.05 -4.28 -10.30
C ILE A 146 -2.77 -3.46 -10.28
N VAL A 147 -2.57 -2.69 -9.21
CA VAL A 147 -1.38 -1.85 -9.03
C VAL A 147 -0.50 -2.47 -7.96
N ARG A 148 0.71 -2.81 -8.32
CA ARG A 148 1.72 -3.44 -7.46
C ARG A 148 2.91 -2.51 -7.25
N PRO A 149 2.81 -1.54 -6.33
CA PRO A 149 3.98 -0.75 -5.94
C PRO A 149 4.94 -1.59 -5.11
N ASP A 150 6.21 -1.27 -5.18
CA ASP A 150 7.22 -1.75 -4.23
C ASP A 150 7.06 -1.03 -2.87
N ALA A 151 8.01 -1.18 -2.00
CA ALA A 151 8.02 -0.67 -0.64
C ALA A 151 7.84 0.86 -0.60
N LEU A 152 6.75 1.33 0.03
CA LEU A 152 6.52 2.76 0.21
C LEU A 152 7.59 3.38 1.09
N GLN A 153 8.25 4.45 0.62
CA GLN A 153 9.35 5.13 1.34
C GLN A 153 8.91 5.55 2.75
N GLU A 154 7.77 6.23 2.85
CA GLU A 154 7.24 6.81 4.07
C GLU A 154 6.84 5.76 5.11
N LEU A 155 6.52 4.55 4.67
CA LEU A 155 6.24 3.43 5.57
C LEU A 155 7.53 2.67 5.93
N TRP A 156 8.28 2.23 4.91
CA TRP A 156 9.41 1.32 5.12
C TRP A 156 10.65 2.01 5.69
N LEU A 157 10.81 3.32 5.46
CA LEU A 157 11.95 4.11 5.98
C LEU A 157 11.52 4.99 7.17
N SER A 158 10.60 4.48 8.00
CA SER A 158 10.03 5.18 9.15
C SER A 158 10.11 4.37 10.45
N PRO A 159 9.90 5.01 11.60
CA PRO A 159 9.87 4.32 12.90
C PRO A 159 8.83 3.19 13.01
N ILE A 160 7.75 3.23 12.21
CA ILE A 160 6.71 2.19 12.18
C ILE A 160 7.31 0.83 11.79
N THR A 161 8.27 0.82 10.88
CA THR A 161 9.00 -0.40 10.46
C THR A 161 10.38 -0.49 11.09
N GLN A 162 10.56 0.12 12.27
CA GLN A 162 11.80 0.10 13.03
C GLN A 162 13.01 0.78 12.32
N PHE A 163 12.72 1.75 11.46
CA PHE A 163 13.73 2.60 10.83
C PHE A 163 13.68 4.00 11.47
N ASP A 164 14.14 4.10 12.72
CA ASP A 164 14.13 5.35 13.48
C ASP A 164 15.39 6.18 13.16
N TRP A 165 15.34 6.87 12.02
CA TRP A 165 16.44 7.73 11.56
C TRP A 165 16.66 8.94 12.48
N GLN A 166 15.61 9.43 13.16
CA GLN A 166 15.70 10.54 14.10
C GLN A 166 16.55 10.16 15.32
N ARG A 167 16.38 8.93 15.84
CA ARG A 167 17.17 8.40 16.95
C ARG A 167 18.43 7.65 16.50
N GLY A 168 18.64 7.47 15.20
CA GLY A 168 19.73 6.71 14.64
C GLY A 168 19.71 5.22 15.05
N ARG A 169 18.51 4.61 15.06
CA ARG A 169 18.32 3.20 15.43
C ARG A 169 17.51 2.48 14.37
N VAL A 170 18.09 1.40 13.84
CA VAL A 170 17.41 0.62 12.80
C VAL A 170 17.44 -0.87 13.15
N ILE A 171 16.29 -1.52 13.02
CA ILE A 171 16.19 -2.98 13.01
C ILE A 171 16.03 -3.43 11.56
N VAL A 172 16.95 -4.29 11.12
CA VAL A 172 16.91 -4.94 9.81
C VAL A 172 16.36 -6.34 10.01
N PHE A 173 15.24 -6.63 9.36
CA PHE A 173 14.64 -7.96 9.37
C PHE A 173 15.29 -8.80 8.29
N GLY A 174 16.10 -9.80 8.69
CA GLY A 174 16.92 -10.60 7.81
C GLY A 174 18.35 -10.08 7.68
N ARG A 175 18.93 -10.21 6.49
CA ARG A 175 20.30 -9.75 6.18
C ARG A 175 20.32 -8.30 5.71
N GLY A 176 19.24 -7.83 5.09
CA GLY A 176 19.14 -6.51 4.52
C GLY A 176 19.98 -6.30 3.27
N ASP A 177 20.31 -7.39 2.56
CA ASP A 177 21.13 -7.41 1.34
C ASP A 177 20.31 -7.59 0.05
N ALA A 178 19.01 -7.91 0.16
CA ALA A 178 18.10 -7.87 -0.98
C ALA A 178 17.81 -6.42 -1.40
N HIS A 179 17.71 -6.20 -2.70
CA HIS A 179 17.43 -4.89 -3.27
C HIS A 179 15.93 -4.61 -3.29
N ALA A 180 15.55 -3.40 -2.92
CA ALA A 180 14.21 -2.88 -3.03
C ALA A 180 14.19 -1.57 -3.82
N ARG A 181 13.12 -1.31 -4.57
CA ARG A 181 12.90 -0.03 -5.24
C ARG A 181 11.87 0.77 -4.46
N TYR A 182 12.31 1.36 -3.36
CA TYR A 182 11.42 2.19 -2.53
C TYR A 182 10.80 3.29 -3.36
N VAL A 183 9.47 3.38 -3.33
CA VAL A 183 8.67 4.34 -4.10
C VAL A 183 7.96 5.33 -3.17
N ALA A 184 7.89 6.59 -3.55
CA ALA A 184 7.19 7.59 -2.76
C ALA A 184 5.68 7.35 -2.76
N THR A 185 5.03 7.55 -1.62
CA THR A 185 3.58 7.43 -1.51
C THR A 185 2.84 8.39 -2.44
N ASP A 186 3.40 9.58 -2.69
CA ASP A 186 2.87 10.54 -3.64
C ASP A 186 2.89 10.03 -5.09
N ASP A 187 3.97 9.37 -5.50
CA ASP A 187 4.11 8.82 -6.85
C ASP A 187 3.11 7.67 -7.06
N VAL A 188 2.90 6.85 -6.02
CA VAL A 188 1.88 5.79 -6.05
C VAL A 188 0.47 6.38 -6.09
N ALA A 189 0.20 7.44 -5.33
CA ALA A 189 -1.09 8.11 -5.35
C ALA A 189 -1.39 8.73 -6.71
N GLU A 190 -0.40 9.36 -7.33
CA GLU A 190 -0.51 9.92 -8.68
C GLU A 190 -0.76 8.81 -9.72
N ALA A 191 -0.01 7.69 -9.63
CA ALA A 191 -0.21 6.55 -10.52
C ALA A 191 -1.63 5.97 -10.39
N LEU A 192 -2.14 5.81 -9.16
CA LEU A 192 -3.50 5.34 -8.92
C LEU A 192 -4.56 6.27 -9.50
N ALA A 193 -4.39 7.58 -9.35
CA ALA A 193 -5.31 8.57 -9.90
C ALA A 193 -5.32 8.53 -11.44
N ARG A 194 -4.14 8.53 -12.08
CA ARG A 194 -4.03 8.45 -13.54
C ARG A 194 -4.59 7.15 -14.10
N LEU A 195 -4.30 6.01 -13.47
CA LEU A 195 -4.84 4.70 -13.86
C LEU A 195 -6.36 4.60 -13.67
N ALA A 196 -6.89 5.24 -12.64
CA ALA A 196 -8.35 5.32 -12.43
C ALA A 196 -9.06 6.11 -13.52
N LEU A 197 -8.39 7.10 -14.12
CA LEU A 197 -8.94 7.99 -15.14
C LEU A 197 -8.57 7.63 -16.58
N ALA A 198 -7.51 6.84 -16.79
CA ALA A 198 -7.04 6.46 -18.13
C ALA A 198 -8.14 5.81 -18.95
N ALA A 199 -8.22 6.12 -20.26
CA ALA A 199 -9.21 5.52 -21.14
C ALA A 199 -9.03 3.99 -21.24
N ASP A 200 -7.79 3.55 -21.39
CA ASP A 200 -7.42 2.13 -21.53
C ASP A 200 -6.21 1.76 -20.65
N PRO A 201 -6.40 1.63 -19.31
CA PRO A 201 -5.31 1.26 -18.41
C PRO A 201 -4.95 -0.21 -18.57
N PRO A 202 -3.66 -0.58 -18.37
CA PRO A 202 -3.25 -1.97 -18.33
C PRO A 202 -3.86 -2.69 -17.11
N ALA A 203 -4.15 -3.99 -17.27
CA ALA A 203 -4.75 -4.80 -16.19
C ALA A 203 -3.83 -4.99 -14.98
N LEU A 204 -2.51 -4.93 -15.18
CA LEU A 204 -1.49 -5.05 -14.14
C LEU A 204 -0.40 -4.00 -14.38
N VAL A 205 -0.07 -3.26 -13.34
CA VAL A 205 1.05 -2.31 -13.30
C VAL A 205 1.90 -2.59 -12.08
N GLU A 206 3.15 -2.98 -12.30
CA GLU A 206 4.13 -3.30 -11.25
C GLU A 206 5.33 -2.37 -11.39
N PHE A 207 5.67 -1.68 -10.31
CA PHE A 207 6.73 -0.66 -10.35
C PHE A 207 7.36 -0.40 -8.99
N GLY A 208 8.51 0.26 -9.01
CA GLY A 208 9.17 0.83 -7.83
C GLY A 208 9.77 2.18 -8.14
N GLY A 209 10.53 2.72 -7.22
CA GLY A 209 11.24 3.99 -7.38
C GLY A 209 12.50 3.89 -8.26
N PRO A 210 13.14 5.03 -8.53
CA PRO A 210 14.26 5.10 -9.49
C PRO A 210 15.55 4.46 -8.94
N GLU A 211 15.74 4.46 -7.63
CA GLU A 211 16.90 3.84 -6.98
C GLU A 211 16.58 2.42 -6.51
N ARG A 212 17.61 1.56 -6.48
CA ARG A 212 17.50 0.16 -6.08
C ARG A 212 18.46 -0.17 -4.93
N PRO A 213 18.38 0.52 -3.77
CA PRO A 213 19.24 0.21 -2.64
C PRO A 213 18.80 -1.06 -1.93
N THR A 214 19.76 -1.73 -1.27
CA THR A 214 19.44 -2.68 -0.21
C THR A 214 18.99 -1.95 1.05
N ARG A 215 18.39 -2.66 2.02
CA ARG A 215 18.03 -2.07 3.31
C ARG A 215 19.27 -1.49 4.04
N ASN A 216 20.41 -2.19 3.97
CA ASN A 216 21.67 -1.72 4.54
C ASN A 216 22.19 -0.46 3.84
N GLN A 217 22.07 -0.38 2.51
CA GLN A 217 22.43 0.82 1.75
C GLN A 217 21.51 1.99 2.06
N ALA A 218 20.20 1.76 2.22
CA ALA A 218 19.27 2.80 2.65
C ALA A 218 19.66 3.39 4.01
N VAL A 219 20.11 2.57 4.98
CA VAL A 219 20.68 3.08 6.24
C VAL A 219 21.86 4.01 5.98
N THR A 220 22.79 3.61 5.10
CA THR A 220 23.97 4.42 4.75
C THR A 220 23.57 5.75 4.08
N MET A 221 22.52 5.78 3.26
CA MET A 221 21.99 7.01 2.67
C MET A 221 21.51 7.97 3.76
N PHE A 222 20.75 7.47 4.73
CA PHE A 222 20.28 8.30 5.85
C PHE A 222 21.41 8.72 6.81
N GLU A 223 22.42 7.87 7.03
CA GLU A 223 23.62 8.26 7.78
C GLU A 223 24.34 9.44 7.12
N ARG A 224 24.47 9.41 5.80
CA ARG A 224 25.07 10.52 5.02
C ARG A 224 24.24 11.79 5.12
N ALA A 225 22.92 11.67 4.93
CA ALA A 225 22.02 12.83 4.99
C ALA A 225 21.98 13.48 6.39
N THR A 226 22.07 12.68 7.46
CA THR A 226 22.03 13.16 8.86
C THR A 226 23.41 13.53 9.43
N GLY A 227 24.50 13.13 8.77
CA GLY A 227 25.87 13.26 9.29
C GLY A 227 26.17 12.39 10.52
N ARG A 228 25.33 11.39 10.82
CA ARG A 228 25.44 10.55 12.04
C ARG A 228 25.48 9.08 11.69
N ARG A 229 26.16 8.27 12.52
CA ARG A 229 26.16 6.82 12.42
C ARG A 229 24.93 6.24 13.15
N PHE A 230 24.32 5.23 12.56
CA PHE A 230 23.16 4.54 13.12
C PHE A 230 23.55 3.24 13.81
N ARG A 231 22.82 2.91 14.88
CA ARG A 231 22.92 1.60 15.53
C ARG A 231 22.01 0.62 14.82
N MET A 232 22.60 -0.33 14.11
CA MET A 232 21.89 -1.38 13.38
C MET A 232 21.82 -2.68 14.19
N ARG A 233 20.66 -3.33 14.19
CA ARG A 233 20.46 -4.68 14.72
C ARG A 233 19.76 -5.52 13.67
N HIS A 234 20.17 -6.78 13.52
CA HIS A 234 19.56 -7.71 12.58
C HIS A 234 18.71 -8.74 13.32
N VAL A 235 17.49 -8.99 12.84
CA VAL A 235 16.64 -10.11 13.26
C VAL A 235 16.90 -11.27 12.29
N PRO A 236 17.44 -12.39 12.74
CA PRO A 236 17.78 -13.50 11.84
C PRO A 236 16.56 -14.03 11.07
N ARG A 237 16.74 -14.42 9.80
CA ARG A 237 15.69 -15.07 8.98
C ARG A 237 15.05 -16.26 9.68
N ALA A 238 15.82 -17.05 10.44
CA ALA A 238 15.32 -18.18 11.21
C ALA A 238 14.32 -17.76 12.29
N ALA A 239 14.59 -16.64 12.99
CA ALA A 239 13.66 -16.09 13.99
C ALA A 239 12.36 -15.59 13.36
N LEU A 240 12.41 -14.94 12.18
CA LEU A 240 11.22 -14.54 11.44
C LEU A 240 10.38 -15.75 11.03
N ARG A 241 11.01 -16.81 10.49
CA ARG A 241 10.32 -18.05 10.10
C ARG A 241 9.67 -18.74 11.29
N ALA A 242 10.37 -18.83 12.42
CA ALA A 242 9.84 -19.41 13.65
C ALA A 242 8.65 -18.60 14.19
N GLY A 243 8.79 -17.27 14.27
CA GLY A 243 7.73 -16.37 14.69
C GLY A 243 6.49 -16.48 13.81
N MET A 244 6.65 -16.47 12.49
CA MET A 244 5.54 -16.67 11.55
C MET A 244 4.80 -17.98 11.80
N ARG A 245 5.54 -19.09 12.00
CA ARG A 245 4.93 -20.41 12.22
C ARG A 245 4.12 -20.45 13.53
N VAL A 246 4.68 -19.91 14.61
CA VAL A 246 4.03 -19.89 15.93
C VAL A 246 2.83 -18.94 15.95
N LEU A 247 2.96 -17.76 15.33
CA LEU A 247 1.95 -16.69 15.40
C LEU A 247 0.88 -16.77 14.30
N ARG A 248 1.01 -17.67 13.33
CA ARG A 248 0.10 -17.77 12.18
C ARG A 248 -1.39 -17.90 12.56
N ARG A 249 -1.69 -18.59 13.67
CA ARG A 249 -3.08 -18.76 14.16
C ARG A 249 -3.46 -17.75 15.24
N PRO A 250 -2.67 -17.56 16.33
CA PRO A 250 -3.07 -16.66 17.41
C PRO A 250 -2.92 -15.17 17.07
N ARG A 251 -1.98 -14.81 16.19
CA ARG A 251 -1.68 -13.42 15.81
C ARG A 251 -1.33 -13.33 14.31
N PRO A 252 -2.29 -13.59 13.41
CA PRO A 252 -2.03 -13.62 11.96
C PRO A 252 -1.53 -12.28 11.40
N GLU A 253 -1.88 -11.16 12.05
CA GLU A 253 -1.37 -9.83 11.72
C GLU A 253 0.14 -9.73 11.92
N ILE A 254 0.66 -10.21 13.06
CA ILE A 254 2.11 -10.21 13.33
C ILE A 254 2.83 -11.21 12.41
N ALA A 255 2.23 -12.37 12.18
CA ALA A 255 2.78 -13.34 11.23
C ALA A 255 2.87 -12.76 9.81
N SER A 256 1.91 -11.93 9.41
CA SER A 256 1.93 -11.24 8.11
C SER A 256 3.01 -10.16 8.05
N VAL A 257 3.21 -9.39 9.12
CA VAL A 257 4.32 -8.41 9.21
C VAL A 257 5.68 -9.11 9.09
N MET A 258 5.88 -10.20 9.85
CA MET A 258 7.11 -11.00 9.76
C MET A 258 7.29 -11.63 8.38
N GLY A 259 6.19 -12.09 7.78
CA GLY A 259 6.18 -12.67 6.43
C GLY A 259 6.56 -11.66 5.36
N LEU A 260 5.97 -10.48 5.41
CA LEU A 260 6.28 -9.40 4.48
C LEU A 260 7.74 -8.93 4.64
N SER A 261 8.22 -8.82 5.88
CA SER A 261 9.62 -8.48 6.16
C SER A 261 10.60 -9.54 5.63
N LEU A 262 10.26 -10.83 5.81
CA LEU A 262 11.08 -11.93 5.29
C LEU A 262 11.01 -12.00 3.76
N PHE A 263 9.85 -11.75 3.17
CA PHE A 263 9.66 -11.67 1.73
C PHE A 263 10.54 -10.56 1.14
N ALA A 264 10.49 -9.36 1.69
CA ALA A 264 11.32 -8.23 1.26
C ALA A 264 12.84 -8.50 1.40
N ASP A 265 13.26 -9.33 2.37
CA ASP A 265 14.65 -9.70 2.58
C ASP A 265 15.13 -10.87 1.69
N LEU A 266 14.22 -11.57 1.02
CA LEU A 266 14.51 -12.71 0.15
C LEU A 266 14.26 -12.42 -1.33
N THR A 267 13.58 -11.32 -1.66
CA THR A 267 13.17 -10.99 -3.02
C THR A 267 13.92 -9.76 -3.50
N ASP A 268 14.72 -9.93 -4.54
CA ASP A 268 15.31 -8.79 -5.25
C ASP A 268 14.26 -8.13 -6.16
N ALA A 269 14.21 -6.80 -6.14
CA ALA A 269 13.34 -6.04 -7.03
C ALA A 269 13.84 -6.15 -8.49
N GLU A 270 13.09 -6.85 -9.33
CA GLU A 270 13.35 -6.99 -10.78
C GLU A 270 12.53 -5.99 -11.60
N TRP A 271 11.42 -5.47 -11.05
CA TRP A 271 10.62 -4.42 -11.64
C TRP A 271 11.37 -3.09 -11.68
N THR A 272 10.89 -2.14 -12.48
CA THR A 272 11.53 -0.84 -12.71
C THR A 272 10.58 0.31 -12.40
N ASP A 273 11.04 1.55 -12.60
CA ASP A 273 10.26 2.78 -12.56
C ASP A 273 9.64 3.16 -13.91
N ALA A 274 9.96 2.42 -14.97
CA ALA A 274 9.46 2.69 -16.32
C ALA A 274 7.92 2.84 -16.41
N PRO A 275 7.10 2.08 -15.67
CA PRO A 275 5.66 2.30 -15.68
C PRO A 275 5.24 3.67 -15.10
N LEU A 276 6.00 4.24 -14.16
CA LEU A 276 5.74 5.60 -13.65
C LEU A 276 6.05 6.64 -14.73
N HIS A 277 7.19 6.52 -15.40
CA HIS A 277 7.53 7.39 -16.53
C HIS A 277 6.52 7.30 -17.68
N ALA A 278 6.01 6.10 -17.98
CA ALA A 278 4.95 5.91 -18.98
C ALA A 278 3.64 6.60 -18.59
N LEU A 279 3.40 6.78 -17.30
CA LEU A 279 2.30 7.58 -16.77
C LEU A 279 2.65 9.08 -16.69
N GLY A 280 3.85 9.51 -17.10
CA GLY A 280 4.31 10.90 -16.99
C GLY A 280 4.66 11.32 -15.58
N ILE A 281 5.07 10.38 -14.72
CA ILE A 281 5.46 10.61 -13.32
C ILE A 281 6.97 10.51 -13.21
N GLU A 282 7.62 11.56 -12.70
CA GLU A 282 9.03 11.56 -12.33
C GLU A 282 9.17 11.09 -10.87
N PRO A 283 9.61 9.84 -10.64
CA PRO A 283 9.58 9.26 -9.32
C PRO A 283 10.67 9.83 -8.40
N ARG A 284 10.29 10.11 -7.16
CA ARG A 284 11.20 10.62 -6.14
C ARG A 284 12.15 9.52 -5.63
N SER A 285 13.45 9.83 -5.59
CA SER A 285 14.49 8.92 -5.11
C SER A 285 14.53 8.81 -3.58
N VAL A 286 15.10 7.71 -3.06
CA VAL A 286 15.40 7.54 -1.62
C VAL A 286 16.38 8.58 -1.13
N SER A 287 17.39 8.92 -1.95
CA SER A 287 18.38 9.95 -1.64
C SER A 287 17.71 11.31 -1.43
N THR A 288 16.86 11.72 -2.35
CA THR A 288 16.07 12.97 -2.24
C THR A 288 15.17 12.95 -0.99
N TYR A 289 14.49 11.83 -0.74
CA TYR A 289 13.62 11.66 0.42
C TYR A 289 14.39 11.81 1.74
N ALA A 290 15.56 11.16 1.88
CA ALA A 290 16.40 11.26 3.05
C ALA A 290 16.89 12.71 3.29
N GLU A 291 17.28 13.43 2.23
CA GLU A 291 17.71 14.83 2.33
C GLU A 291 16.55 15.75 2.75
N GLN A 292 15.36 15.59 2.17
CA GLN A 292 14.18 16.38 2.52
C GLN A 292 13.79 16.24 3.98
N LEU A 293 13.74 14.97 4.48
CA LEU A 293 13.45 14.69 5.88
C LEU A 293 14.44 15.34 6.84
N THR A 294 15.72 15.33 6.51
CA THR A 294 16.78 15.83 7.41
C THR A 294 16.89 17.35 7.40
N ARG A 295 16.45 18.01 6.33
CA ARG A 295 16.41 19.50 6.24
C ARG A 295 15.12 20.09 6.85
N GLY A 296 14.19 19.28 7.35
CA GLY A 296 12.89 19.74 7.83
C GLY A 296 11.99 20.30 6.72
N ALA A 297 12.33 20.02 5.46
CA ALA A 297 11.60 20.49 4.29
C ALA A 297 10.42 19.56 3.92
N TRP A 298 10.20 18.49 4.69
CA TRP A 298 9.13 17.55 4.44
C TRP A 298 8.24 17.39 5.69
N GLU A 299 6.96 17.72 5.54
CA GLU A 299 5.90 17.37 6.48
C GLU A 299 5.20 16.09 5.97
N PRO A 300 4.99 15.08 6.83
CA PRO A 300 4.38 13.80 6.45
C PRO A 300 2.89 13.90 6.11
#